data_73bf43ea4512ff9e7c58ba96038f7e8d
#
_entry.id   73bf43ea4512ff9e7c58ba96038f7e8d
#
_cell.length_a   1.000
_cell.length_b   1.000
_cell.length_c   1.000
_cell.angle_alpha   90.00
_cell.angle_beta   90.00
_cell.angle_gamma   90.00
#
_symmetry.space_group_name_H-M   'P 1'
#
loop_
_entity.id
_entity.type
_entity.pdbx_description
1 polymer ?
#
loop_
_entity_poly.entity_id
_entity_poly.type
_entity_poly.pdbx_seq_one_letter_code
_entity_poly.pdbx_strand_id
1 'polypeptide(L)'
;MMFGMLYSNTQVNAAAVDRYWSVLEANKQTPSASDPHGFVGVKFREDFKQLVYNINVNNIDNITGIYLYSDADLTNNKNSTMILDLLQESREVKVKDRFKDANILLTKKHEVDGTVAVGGVTSDDLQGELKGKSLRTLHRLVQNEDVFVVVATKEFPQGEIFGHEFVPIERFFPDTSDFKWN
;
A
#
# COMPACT_ATOMS: atom_id res chain seq x y z
N MET A 1 -36.56 -1.82 49.30
CA MET A 1 -36.13 -0.92 48.16
C MET A 1 -34.86 -1.48 47.60
N MET A 2 -34.96 -2.12 46.42
CA MET A 2 -33.78 -2.65 45.70
C MET A 2 -33.36 -1.59 44.68
N PHE A 3 -32.13 -1.07 44.83
CA PHE A 3 -31.52 -0.19 43.83
C PHE A 3 -30.87 -1.06 42.77
N GLY A 4 -31.48 -1.14 41.57
CA GLY A 4 -30.88 -1.74 40.39
C GLY A 4 -29.87 -0.77 39.80
N MET A 5 -28.57 -1.12 39.84
CA MET A 5 -27.53 -0.44 39.08
C MET A 5 -27.65 -0.83 37.60
N LEU A 6 -28.05 0.15 36.79
CA LEU A 6 -27.96 0.07 35.34
C LEU A 6 -26.48 0.23 34.94
N TYR A 7 -25.80 -0.87 34.60
CA TYR A 7 -24.53 -0.79 33.89
C TYR A 7 -24.83 -0.39 32.44
N SER A 8 -24.58 0.86 32.09
CA SER A 8 -24.53 1.26 30.69
C SER A 8 -23.26 0.65 30.08
N ASN A 9 -23.43 -0.38 29.26
CA ASN A 9 -22.38 -0.86 28.36
C ASN A 9 -22.12 0.21 27.31
N THR A 10 -21.17 1.09 27.59
CA THR A 10 -20.55 1.93 26.57
C THR A 10 -19.74 0.97 25.72
N GLN A 11 -20.28 0.52 24.58
CA GLN A 11 -19.49 -0.08 23.54
C GLN A 11 -18.55 1.02 23.04
N VAL A 12 -17.30 0.94 23.43
CA VAL A 12 -16.23 1.68 22.78
C VAL A 12 -16.15 1.09 21.37
N ASN A 13 -16.70 1.79 20.38
CA ASN A 13 -16.44 1.50 18.99
C ASN A 13 -14.93 1.63 18.82
N ALA A 14 -14.23 0.51 18.78
CA ALA A 14 -12.85 0.50 18.32
C ALA A 14 -12.86 1.15 16.94
N ALA A 15 -12.20 2.29 16.82
CA ALA A 15 -12.03 2.95 15.53
C ALA A 15 -11.48 1.91 14.57
N ALA A 16 -12.16 1.70 13.45
CA ALA A 16 -11.72 0.72 12.47
C ALA A 16 -10.29 1.09 12.04
N VAL A 17 -9.37 0.14 12.15
CA VAL A 17 -8.00 0.33 11.66
C VAL A 17 -8.07 0.67 10.18
N ASP A 18 -7.58 1.84 9.81
CA ASP A 18 -7.63 2.36 8.44
C ASP A 18 -6.24 2.61 7.85
N ARG A 19 -5.18 2.33 8.63
CA ARG A 19 -3.79 2.58 8.28
C ARG A 19 -2.95 1.33 8.41
N TYR A 20 -2.20 1.03 7.36
CA TYR A 20 -1.37 -0.15 7.28
C TYR A 20 0.00 0.19 6.73
N TRP A 21 0.94 -0.64 7.08
CA TRP A 21 2.32 -0.54 6.69
C TRP A 21 2.85 -1.91 6.26
N SER A 22 3.68 -1.93 5.21
CA SER A 22 4.39 -3.13 4.77
C SER A 22 5.86 -2.81 4.56
N VAL A 23 6.74 -3.69 5.02
CA VAL A 23 8.17 -3.63 4.72
C VAL A 23 8.41 -4.28 3.37
N LEU A 24 9.23 -3.63 2.54
CA LEU A 24 9.66 -4.14 1.24
C LEU A 24 11.06 -4.73 1.39
N GLU A 25 11.19 -6.01 1.06
CA GLU A 25 12.45 -6.75 1.16
C GLU A 25 12.87 -7.29 -0.19
N ALA A 26 14.18 -7.45 -0.37
CA ALA A 26 14.76 -8.04 -1.58
C ALA A 26 14.21 -9.45 -1.83
N ASN A 27 13.93 -9.75 -3.08
CA ASN A 27 13.53 -11.08 -3.49
C ASN A 27 14.72 -12.05 -3.29
N LYS A 28 14.53 -13.03 -2.40
CA LYS A 28 15.57 -14.05 -2.10
C LYS A 28 15.96 -14.90 -3.32
N GLN A 29 15.08 -14.97 -4.32
CA GLN A 29 15.32 -15.73 -5.55
C GLN A 29 16.08 -14.92 -6.63
N THR A 30 16.10 -13.59 -6.48
CA THR A 30 16.78 -12.66 -7.37
C THR A 30 17.67 -11.75 -6.54
N PRO A 31 18.80 -12.25 -6.00
CA PRO A 31 19.67 -11.47 -5.15
C PRO A 31 20.23 -10.29 -5.92
N SER A 32 19.89 -9.08 -5.50
CA SER A 32 20.51 -7.85 -5.95
C SER A 32 21.78 -7.60 -5.14
N ALA A 33 22.82 -7.10 -5.79
CA ALA A 33 24.09 -6.75 -5.14
C ALA A 33 23.96 -5.52 -4.21
N SER A 34 22.89 -4.72 -4.39
CA SER A 34 22.67 -3.44 -3.73
C SER A 34 21.88 -3.51 -2.41
N ASP A 35 21.40 -4.70 -2.00
CA ASP A 35 20.52 -4.87 -0.84
C ASP A 35 19.31 -3.90 -0.86
N PRO A 36 18.46 -3.97 -1.90
CA PRO A 36 17.32 -3.07 -2.05
C PRO A 36 16.26 -3.36 -1.00
N HIS A 37 15.71 -2.29 -0.42
CA HIS A 37 14.68 -2.39 0.61
C HIS A 37 13.80 -1.14 0.63
N GLY A 38 12.71 -1.19 1.41
CA GLY A 38 11.84 -0.03 1.52
C GLY A 38 10.63 -0.27 2.41
N PHE A 39 9.64 0.57 2.24
CA PHE A 39 8.35 0.42 2.88
C PHE A 39 7.22 1.04 2.08
N VAL A 40 6.04 0.54 2.31
CA VAL A 40 4.78 1.07 1.81
C VAL A 40 3.86 1.40 2.98
N GLY A 41 3.34 2.63 3.00
CA GLY A 41 2.26 3.02 3.88
C GLY A 41 0.97 3.23 3.09
N VAL A 42 -0.15 2.70 3.59
CA VAL A 42 -1.47 2.92 2.99
C VAL A 42 -2.47 3.39 4.05
N LYS A 43 -3.39 4.27 3.64
CA LYS A 43 -4.47 4.75 4.51
C LYS A 43 -5.78 4.83 3.73
N PHE A 44 -6.81 4.16 4.24
CA PHE A 44 -8.17 4.32 3.76
C PHE A 44 -8.81 5.57 4.38
N ARG A 45 -9.42 6.42 3.55
CA ARG A 45 -10.03 7.71 3.93
C ARG A 45 -11.48 7.77 3.51
N GLU A 46 -12.21 8.72 4.10
CA GLU A 46 -13.59 9.09 3.71
C GLU A 46 -14.53 7.89 3.63
N ASP A 47 -14.53 7.07 4.66
CA ASP A 47 -15.36 5.86 4.70
C ASP A 47 -15.11 4.92 3.50
N PHE A 48 -13.83 4.70 3.18
CA PHE A 48 -13.35 3.86 2.06
C PHE A 48 -13.69 4.40 0.66
N LYS A 49 -13.79 5.71 0.50
CA LYS A 49 -13.91 6.35 -0.82
C LYS A 49 -12.55 6.58 -1.47
N GLN A 50 -11.51 6.72 -0.66
CA GLN A 50 -10.15 6.96 -1.12
C GLN A 50 -9.15 6.08 -0.35
N LEU A 51 -8.17 5.52 -1.07
CA LEU A 51 -6.94 4.97 -0.53
C LEU A 51 -5.81 5.94 -0.86
N VAL A 52 -5.07 6.43 0.14
CA VAL A 52 -3.83 7.16 -0.07
C VAL A 52 -2.64 6.27 0.29
N TYR A 53 -1.54 6.46 -0.43
CA TYR A 53 -0.33 5.66 -0.22
C TYR A 53 0.94 6.51 -0.31
N ASN A 54 1.99 6.00 0.33
CA ASN A 54 3.35 6.53 0.28
C ASN A 54 4.31 5.35 0.20
N ILE A 55 5.23 5.38 -0.76
CA ILE A 55 6.20 4.33 -1.01
C ILE A 55 7.59 4.92 -0.97
N ASN A 56 8.42 4.37 -0.10
CA ASN A 56 9.84 4.69 0.01
C ASN A 56 10.66 3.46 -0.31
N VAL A 57 11.74 3.66 -1.04
CA VAL A 57 12.71 2.63 -1.37
C VAL A 57 14.12 3.15 -1.22
N ASN A 58 15.07 2.25 -1.02
CA ASN A 58 16.49 2.54 -0.93
C ASN A 58 17.26 1.49 -1.72
N ASN A 59 18.40 1.88 -2.27
CA ASN A 59 19.32 1.01 -3.02
C ASN A 59 18.65 0.27 -4.20
N ILE A 60 17.77 0.94 -4.92
CA ILE A 60 17.06 0.34 -6.05
C ILE A 60 17.19 1.21 -7.30
N ASP A 61 17.43 0.60 -8.45
CA ASP A 61 17.69 1.26 -9.71
C ASP A 61 16.56 1.02 -10.73
N ASN A 62 16.34 2.00 -11.60
CA ASN A 62 15.52 1.86 -12.81
C ASN A 62 14.14 1.23 -12.56
N ILE A 63 13.40 1.74 -11.55
CA ILE A 63 12.03 1.29 -11.26
C ILE A 63 11.15 1.48 -12.50
N THR A 64 10.50 0.39 -12.93
CA THR A 64 9.59 0.35 -14.08
C THR A 64 8.12 0.27 -13.70
N GLY A 65 7.82 -0.24 -12.49
CA GLY A 65 6.46 -0.37 -11.99
C GLY A 65 6.41 -0.62 -10.48
N ILE A 66 5.30 -0.23 -9.86
CA ILE A 66 4.98 -0.55 -8.48
C ILE A 66 3.54 -1.02 -8.45
N TYR A 67 3.36 -2.28 -8.12
CA TYR A 67 2.08 -2.96 -8.29
C TYR A 67 1.57 -3.52 -6.97
N LEU A 68 0.26 -3.44 -6.78
CA LEU A 68 -0.45 -4.17 -5.74
C LEU A 68 -1.08 -5.41 -6.38
N TYR A 69 -0.82 -6.56 -5.81
CA TYR A 69 -1.38 -7.85 -6.21
C TYR A 69 -2.31 -8.40 -5.13
N SER A 70 -3.28 -9.19 -5.54
CA SER A 70 -4.09 -10.01 -4.65
C SER A 70 -3.76 -11.48 -4.84
N ASP A 71 -3.60 -12.19 -3.71
CA ASP A 71 -3.52 -13.65 -3.64
C ASP A 71 -4.89 -14.29 -3.33
N ALA A 72 -5.90 -13.47 -3.08
CA ALA A 72 -7.24 -13.96 -2.79
C ALA A 72 -7.80 -14.68 -4.02
N ASP A 73 -8.27 -15.90 -3.82
CA ASP A 73 -8.99 -16.66 -4.85
C ASP A 73 -10.45 -16.17 -4.97
N LEU A 74 -10.63 -14.95 -5.47
CA LEU A 74 -11.96 -14.38 -5.68
C LEU A 74 -12.66 -14.97 -6.93
N THR A 75 -11.92 -15.69 -7.79
CA THR A 75 -12.40 -16.18 -9.09
C THR A 75 -12.17 -17.66 -9.30
N ASN A 76 -11.74 -18.43 -8.28
CA ASN A 76 -11.25 -19.81 -8.37
C ASN A 76 -10.02 -19.97 -9.31
N ASN A 77 -9.27 -18.90 -9.50
CA ASN A 77 -8.05 -18.89 -10.30
C ASN A 77 -6.87 -18.65 -9.37
N LYS A 78 -6.11 -19.69 -9.04
CA LYS A 78 -5.02 -19.70 -8.04
C LYS A 78 -3.80 -18.83 -8.37
N ASN A 79 -3.92 -17.93 -9.33
CA ASN A 79 -2.82 -17.05 -9.73
C ASN A 79 -3.05 -15.67 -9.12
N SER A 80 -1.99 -15.12 -8.51
CA SER A 80 -1.99 -13.73 -8.04
C SER A 80 -2.34 -12.78 -9.18
N THR A 81 -3.26 -11.86 -8.92
CA THR A 81 -3.75 -10.92 -9.93
C THR A 81 -3.36 -9.50 -9.56
N MET A 82 -2.79 -8.75 -10.49
CA MET A 82 -2.55 -7.32 -10.30
C MET A 82 -3.87 -6.57 -10.16
N ILE A 83 -4.01 -5.85 -9.05
CA ILE A 83 -5.23 -5.12 -8.70
C ILE A 83 -5.08 -3.61 -8.74
N LEU A 84 -3.83 -3.10 -8.78
CA LEU A 84 -3.56 -1.67 -8.84
C LEU A 84 -2.13 -1.41 -9.33
N ASP A 85 -1.94 -0.40 -10.21
CA ASP A 85 -0.63 0.13 -10.60
C ASP A 85 -0.38 1.44 -9.83
N LEU A 86 0.30 1.35 -8.70
CA LEU A 86 0.56 2.48 -7.81
C LEU A 86 1.50 3.53 -8.45
N LEU A 87 2.39 3.12 -9.38
CA LEU A 87 3.26 4.05 -10.06
C LEU A 87 2.50 4.85 -11.13
N GLN A 88 1.58 4.22 -11.85
CA GLN A 88 0.75 4.89 -12.84
C GLN A 88 -0.22 5.87 -12.16
N GLU A 89 -0.89 5.47 -11.10
CA GLU A 89 -1.81 6.32 -10.34
C GLU A 89 -1.09 7.51 -9.68
N SER A 90 0.19 7.36 -9.32
CA SER A 90 0.99 8.49 -8.82
C SER A 90 1.21 9.60 -9.87
N ARG A 91 1.12 9.28 -11.16
CA ARG A 91 1.25 10.26 -12.27
C ARG A 91 0.00 11.12 -12.43
N GLU A 92 -1.16 10.59 -12.11
CA GLU A 92 -2.46 11.24 -12.32
C GLU A 92 -2.88 12.10 -11.12
N VAL A 93 -2.31 11.86 -9.94
CA VAL A 93 -2.55 12.74 -8.80
C VAL A 93 -1.99 14.11 -9.14
N LYS A 94 -2.88 15.06 -9.40
CA LYS A 94 -2.63 16.51 -9.57
C LYS A 94 -2.10 17.13 -8.27
N VAL A 95 -1.06 16.57 -7.70
CA VAL A 95 -0.27 17.21 -6.69
C VAL A 95 0.63 18.17 -7.44
N LYS A 96 0.30 19.47 -7.34
CA LYS A 96 0.99 20.59 -7.96
C LYS A 96 2.48 20.30 -8.15
N ASP A 97 2.87 20.20 -9.42
CA ASP A 97 4.20 20.40 -10.00
C ASP A 97 5.44 19.70 -9.39
N ARG A 98 5.42 19.20 -8.17
CA ARG A 98 6.59 18.57 -7.55
C ARG A 98 6.84 17.13 -8.00
N PHE A 99 5.83 16.43 -8.50
CA PHE A 99 5.93 15.00 -8.83
C PHE A 99 5.94 14.69 -10.33
N LYS A 100 5.66 15.66 -11.20
CA LYS A 100 5.93 15.49 -12.64
C LYS A 100 7.40 15.19 -12.92
N ASP A 101 8.28 15.73 -12.09
CA ASP A 101 9.73 15.50 -12.18
C ASP A 101 10.17 14.17 -11.53
N ALA A 102 9.41 13.63 -10.58
CA ALA A 102 9.76 12.37 -9.92
C ALA A 102 9.74 11.19 -10.90
N ASN A 103 8.74 11.09 -11.77
CA ASN A 103 8.69 10.05 -12.79
C ASN A 103 9.82 10.14 -13.83
N ILE A 104 10.23 11.38 -14.18
CA ILE A 104 11.37 11.61 -15.06
C ILE A 104 12.67 11.31 -14.33
N LEU A 105 12.71 11.55 -13.02
CA LEU A 105 13.85 11.24 -12.17
C LEU A 105 14.01 9.73 -11.95
N LEU A 106 12.92 8.97 -11.73
CA LEU A 106 12.94 7.52 -11.56
C LEU A 106 13.48 6.80 -12.81
N THR A 107 13.17 7.31 -14.01
CA THR A 107 13.66 6.74 -15.28
C THR A 107 15.08 7.17 -15.66
N LYS A 108 15.65 8.18 -15.00
CA LYS A 108 16.97 8.75 -15.31
C LYS A 108 18.02 8.58 -14.20
N LYS A 109 17.59 8.27 -12.98
CA LYS A 109 18.48 8.06 -11.84
C LYS A 109 18.89 6.60 -11.74
N HIS A 110 20.19 6.34 -11.64
CA HIS A 110 20.73 4.99 -11.50
C HIS A 110 20.45 4.40 -10.12
N GLU A 111 20.32 5.22 -9.09
CA GLU A 111 20.06 4.81 -7.72
C GLU A 111 18.98 5.71 -7.12
N VAL A 112 17.93 5.11 -6.55
CA VAL A 112 16.82 5.83 -5.94
C VAL A 112 16.80 5.54 -4.46
N ASP A 113 16.92 6.62 -3.66
CA ASP A 113 16.73 6.60 -2.23
C ASP A 113 15.63 7.58 -1.83
N GLY A 114 14.64 7.10 -1.08
CA GLY A 114 13.57 7.90 -0.53
C GLY A 114 12.20 7.67 -1.17
N THR A 115 11.34 8.68 -1.11
CA THR A 115 9.96 8.58 -1.62
C THR A 115 9.91 8.53 -3.14
N VAL A 116 9.35 7.44 -3.67
CA VAL A 116 9.26 7.18 -5.12
C VAL A 116 7.85 7.29 -5.66
N ALA A 117 6.83 7.08 -4.82
CA ALA A 117 5.45 7.23 -5.20
C ALA A 117 4.60 7.71 -4.02
N VAL A 118 3.77 8.71 -4.27
CA VAL A 118 2.73 9.18 -3.35
C VAL A 118 1.49 9.42 -4.18
N GLY A 119 0.36 8.93 -3.73
CA GLY A 119 -0.86 9.09 -4.50
C GLY A 119 -2.12 8.78 -3.72
N GLY A 120 -3.22 8.89 -4.44
CA GLY A 120 -4.53 8.51 -3.93
C GLY A 120 -5.35 7.88 -5.04
N VAL A 121 -6.00 6.78 -4.72
CA VAL A 121 -6.83 6.00 -5.63
C VAL A 121 -8.24 5.87 -5.11
N THR A 122 -9.17 5.64 -6.01
CA THR A 122 -10.58 5.40 -5.77
C THR A 122 -10.98 3.98 -6.19
N SER A 123 -12.23 3.63 -6.05
CA SER A 123 -12.74 2.33 -6.54
C SER A 123 -12.62 2.17 -8.06
N ASP A 124 -12.60 3.28 -8.81
CA ASP A 124 -12.57 3.26 -10.28
C ASP A 124 -11.20 2.87 -10.82
N ASP A 125 -10.15 3.03 -10.00
CA ASP A 125 -8.76 2.74 -10.36
C ASP A 125 -8.42 1.25 -10.14
N LEU A 126 -9.32 0.49 -9.48
CA LEU A 126 -9.12 -0.93 -9.22
C LEU A 126 -9.19 -1.76 -10.52
N GLN A 127 -8.26 -2.69 -10.63
CA GLN A 127 -8.07 -3.52 -11.81
C GLN A 127 -8.23 -5.02 -11.49
N GLY A 128 -8.02 -5.87 -12.49
CA GLY A 128 -8.06 -7.31 -12.34
C GLY A 128 -9.38 -7.79 -11.72
N GLU A 129 -9.29 -8.66 -10.74
CA GLU A 129 -10.44 -9.24 -10.03
C GLU A 129 -11.18 -8.23 -9.13
N LEU A 130 -10.56 -7.09 -8.80
CA LEU A 130 -11.18 -6.01 -8.03
C LEU A 130 -11.86 -4.95 -8.92
N LYS A 131 -11.80 -5.07 -10.23
CA LYS A 131 -12.46 -4.13 -11.14
C LYS A 131 -13.97 -4.07 -10.85
N GLY A 132 -14.47 -2.86 -10.58
CA GLY A 132 -15.86 -2.61 -10.21
C GLY A 132 -16.24 -2.99 -8.77
N LYS A 133 -15.27 -3.39 -7.94
CA LYS A 133 -15.45 -3.57 -6.50
C LYS A 133 -15.16 -2.27 -5.75
N SER A 134 -15.52 -2.23 -4.47
CA SER A 134 -15.28 -1.08 -3.60
C SER A 134 -13.90 -1.16 -2.93
N LEU A 135 -13.35 -0.01 -2.51
CA LEU A 135 -12.16 0.03 -1.65
C LEU A 135 -12.37 -0.67 -0.29
N ARG A 136 -13.61 -0.85 0.16
CA ARG A 136 -13.92 -1.67 1.34
C ARG A 136 -13.61 -3.16 1.09
N THR A 137 -13.75 -3.64 -0.15
CA THR A 137 -13.32 -5.00 -0.53
C THR A 137 -11.81 -5.12 -0.47
N LEU A 138 -11.08 -4.15 -1.03
CA LEU A 138 -9.61 -4.08 -0.91
C LEU A 138 -9.16 -4.03 0.55
N HIS A 139 -9.79 -3.20 1.39
CA HIS A 139 -9.46 -3.11 2.82
C HIS A 139 -9.58 -4.47 3.52
N ARG A 140 -10.62 -5.24 3.22
CA ARG A 140 -10.80 -6.59 3.78
C ARG A 140 -9.69 -7.55 3.34
N LEU A 141 -9.24 -7.47 2.08
CA LEU A 141 -8.11 -8.27 1.60
C LEU A 141 -6.81 -7.88 2.30
N VAL A 142 -6.58 -6.57 2.51
CA VAL A 142 -5.44 -6.08 3.31
C VAL A 142 -5.48 -6.62 4.74
N GLN A 143 -6.65 -6.63 5.38
CA GLN A 143 -6.82 -7.18 6.73
C GLN A 143 -6.59 -8.70 6.82
N ASN A 144 -6.86 -9.41 5.74
CA ASN A 144 -6.68 -10.86 5.66
C ASN A 144 -5.27 -11.29 5.21
N GLU A 145 -4.38 -10.30 4.93
CA GLU A 145 -3.04 -10.55 4.37
C GLU A 145 -3.07 -11.17 2.96
N ASP A 146 -4.19 -10.98 2.24
CA ASP A 146 -4.39 -11.47 0.86
C ASP A 146 -3.84 -10.50 -0.20
N VAL A 147 -3.02 -9.51 0.19
CA VAL A 147 -2.49 -8.45 -0.69
C VAL A 147 -1.00 -8.28 -0.47
N PHE A 148 -0.25 -8.12 -1.55
CA PHE A 148 1.18 -7.82 -1.48
C PHE A 148 1.61 -6.77 -2.52
N VAL A 149 2.74 -6.12 -2.27
CA VAL A 149 3.34 -5.11 -3.15
C VAL A 149 4.53 -5.70 -3.89
N VAL A 150 4.67 -5.33 -5.16
CA VAL A 150 5.83 -5.67 -5.99
C VAL A 150 6.41 -4.38 -6.56
N VAL A 151 7.70 -4.16 -6.36
CA VAL A 151 8.46 -3.12 -7.07
C VAL A 151 9.29 -3.78 -8.14
N ALA A 152 8.95 -3.51 -9.40
CA ALA A 152 9.63 -4.01 -10.56
C ALA A 152 10.66 -3.02 -11.07
N THR A 153 11.78 -3.53 -11.56
CA THR A 153 12.84 -2.74 -12.18
C THR A 153 13.15 -3.24 -13.58
N LYS A 154 13.99 -2.51 -14.29
CA LYS A 154 14.43 -2.94 -15.62
C LYS A 154 15.17 -4.27 -15.59
N GLU A 155 15.97 -4.52 -14.55
CA GLU A 155 16.74 -5.75 -14.37
C GLU A 155 15.86 -6.91 -13.89
N PHE A 156 14.90 -6.60 -12.99
CA PHE A 156 13.97 -7.58 -12.41
C PHE A 156 12.51 -7.20 -12.72
N PRO A 157 12.03 -7.43 -13.95
CA PRO A 157 10.68 -7.03 -14.36
C PRO A 157 9.56 -7.81 -13.65
N GLN A 158 9.87 -8.94 -13.02
CA GLN A 158 8.93 -9.72 -12.20
C GLN A 158 8.93 -9.31 -10.72
N GLY A 159 9.79 -8.36 -10.33
CA GLY A 159 9.91 -7.81 -8.98
C GLY A 159 11.32 -7.97 -8.41
N GLU A 160 11.86 -6.87 -7.92
CA GLU A 160 13.14 -6.81 -7.20
C GLU A 160 12.93 -6.83 -5.69
N ILE A 161 11.94 -6.06 -5.20
CA ILE A 161 11.54 -6.09 -3.78
C ILE A 161 10.04 -6.33 -3.65
N PHE A 162 9.66 -6.96 -2.54
CA PHE A 162 8.29 -7.38 -2.25
C PHE A 162 7.91 -7.01 -0.81
N GLY A 163 6.62 -6.65 -0.61
CA GLY A 163 6.02 -6.47 0.71
C GLY A 163 4.79 -7.33 0.84
N HIS A 164 4.84 -8.37 1.67
CA HIS A 164 3.77 -9.37 1.80
C HIS A 164 2.82 -9.09 2.96
N GLU A 165 3.28 -8.45 4.03
CA GLU A 165 2.47 -8.24 5.22
C GLU A 165 2.10 -6.76 5.38
N PHE A 166 0.81 -6.48 5.32
CA PHE A 166 0.26 -5.19 5.72
C PHE A 166 -0.19 -5.22 7.17
N VAL A 167 0.63 -4.67 8.06
CA VAL A 167 0.32 -4.61 9.48
C VAL A 167 -0.31 -3.27 9.87
N PRO A 168 -1.31 -3.26 10.77
CA PRO A 168 -1.86 -2.02 11.31
C PRO A 168 -0.76 -1.16 11.94
N ILE A 169 -0.72 0.14 11.58
CA ILE A 169 0.31 1.05 12.10
C ILE A 169 0.25 1.19 13.61
N GLU A 170 -0.92 1.08 14.19
CA GLU A 170 -1.18 1.15 15.63
C GLU A 170 -0.47 0.03 16.42
N ARG A 171 -0.10 -1.05 15.75
CA ARG A 171 0.66 -2.15 16.36
C ARG A 171 2.09 -1.74 16.73
N PHE A 172 2.69 -0.82 15.97
CA PHE A 172 4.05 -0.33 16.19
C PHE A 172 4.08 1.01 16.92
N PHE A 173 3.06 1.83 16.70
CA PHE A 173 2.94 3.18 17.23
C PHE A 173 1.57 3.31 17.90
N PRO A 174 1.41 2.88 19.16
CA PRO A 174 0.12 2.93 19.85
C PRO A 174 -0.39 4.36 20.05
N ASP A 175 0.49 5.35 20.02
CA ASP A 175 0.12 6.77 20.00
C ASP A 175 0.42 7.36 18.62
N THR A 176 -0.59 7.29 17.74
CA THR A 176 -0.49 7.80 16.36
C THR A 176 -0.92 9.27 16.22
N SER A 177 -1.15 9.97 17.34
CA SER A 177 -1.57 11.39 17.34
C SER A 177 -0.53 12.30 16.68
N ASP A 178 0.75 11.91 16.71
CA ASP A 178 1.86 12.67 16.14
C ASP A 178 2.19 12.31 14.67
N PHE A 179 1.56 11.26 14.13
CA PHE A 179 1.81 10.86 12.74
C PHE A 179 0.97 11.71 11.78
N LYS A 180 1.54 12.83 11.33
CA LYS A 180 0.91 13.70 10.33
C LYS A 180 1.20 13.15 8.94
N TRP A 181 0.18 12.57 8.31
CA TRP A 181 0.16 12.35 6.86
C TRP A 181 -0.10 13.71 6.18
N ASN A 182 0.95 14.33 5.68
CA ASN A 182 0.82 15.56 4.89
C ASN A 182 0.37 15.22 3.46
#